data_31a094685998bd887ead1c9b285c7332
#
_entry.id   31a094685998bd887ead1c9b285c7332
#
_cell.length_a   1.000
_cell.length_b   1.000
_cell.length_c   1.000
_cell.angle_alpha   90.00
_cell.angle_beta   90.00
_cell.angle_gamma   90.00
#
_symmetry.space_group_name_H-M   'P 1'
#
loop_
_entity.id
_entity.type
_entity.pdbx_description
1 polymer ?
#
loop_
_entity_poly.entity_id
_entity_poly.type
_entity_poly.pdbx_seq_one_letter_code
_entity_poly.pdbx_strand_id
1 'polypeptide(L)'
;MALQLRKKLHESVVYIDRDSAPRIVASGMDFLLEDLPVGTRVIYPNQPLKGLVNREAAIRYALNHPHDCDPLFAQLTPGMKVTIAVDDISMPLPPMNTPNIRQTALEILVEMLHGHGVDDVHIIIAISLHRKMTPAEMKRMSGQKIWDEFYPDRYYNHDAEDPSNLVLLGETRHKEPLRINRRAAESDLLIYLNFNFVPMNGGHKSVGVGLCDYESLRAHHNPNTIRASNSYMDPAGSELGRVISRVGKLADEHLNVFHIETTINNHMFGADMGFLTKNEDDFSAFDRMKYEAMRFTMSKMPRPAKRAMYNSLKGNYEMIACHAGRTDPVHERIIAKSMEQYVVPIEGQCDILICPVPDMSPYSVNSTLNPLLVQVMALGYHFNMYRGKPLLKKGGTLILHHPCTDEFDHNFHPSYIEFFNRLLPESRDANVLRDKYEQEFANNPSYVEMYRRGNAYHGSHPFFMWYWGENGRQHVGHVIAAGAENAHVPAMMGWERADNLTEAIAMARSYQGRSAEITMLHQPVIAICDME
;
A
#
# COMPACT_ATOMS: atom_id res chain seq x y z
N MET A 1 1.66 -0.15 44.52
CA MET A 1 2.74 0.44 43.72
C MET A 1 2.05 1.32 42.69
N ALA A 2 2.17 2.63 42.81
CA ALA A 2 1.40 3.57 41.98
C ALA A 2 1.78 3.38 40.50
N LEU A 3 0.78 3.21 39.65
CA LEU A 3 0.93 3.44 38.20
C LEU A 3 1.47 4.88 38.09
N GLN A 4 2.77 5.04 37.80
CA GLN A 4 3.26 6.31 37.30
C GLN A 4 2.44 6.60 36.03
N LEU A 5 1.65 7.66 36.05
CA LEU A 5 1.01 8.23 34.87
C LEU A 5 2.12 8.42 33.83
N ARG A 6 2.22 7.49 32.86
CA ARG A 6 3.14 7.65 31.74
C ARG A 6 2.70 8.92 31.03
N LYS A 7 3.60 9.88 30.94
CA LYS A 7 3.34 11.18 30.34
C LYS A 7 2.88 10.92 28.89
N LYS A 8 1.72 11.44 28.52
CA LYS A 8 1.23 11.36 27.12
C LYS A 8 2.23 12.08 26.24
N LEU A 9 2.99 11.33 25.44
CA LEU A 9 4.04 11.88 24.58
C LEU A 9 3.48 12.62 23.38
N HIS A 10 2.44 12.07 22.77
CA HIS A 10 1.81 12.58 21.55
C HIS A 10 0.29 12.41 21.64
N GLU A 11 -0.47 13.33 21.04
CA GLU A 11 -1.94 13.27 21.05
C GLU A 11 -2.51 12.00 20.41
N SER A 12 -1.78 11.41 19.45
CA SER A 12 -2.14 10.14 18.79
C SER A 12 -1.85 8.91 19.66
N VAL A 13 -1.30 9.05 20.88
CA VAL A 13 -0.96 7.91 21.76
C VAL A 13 -1.82 7.96 23.00
N VAL A 14 -2.65 6.94 23.19
CA VAL A 14 -3.58 6.81 24.32
C VAL A 14 -3.23 5.54 25.13
N TYR A 15 -3.29 5.63 26.44
CA TYR A 15 -3.17 4.47 27.33
C TYR A 15 -4.52 4.16 27.95
N ILE A 16 -4.95 2.91 27.84
CA ILE A 16 -6.20 2.41 28.41
C ILE A 16 -6.12 2.44 29.94
N ASP A 17 -7.09 3.04 30.56
CA ASP A 17 -7.33 3.02 32.02
C ASP A 17 -8.69 2.37 32.36
N ARG A 18 -9.13 2.51 33.60
CA ARG A 18 -10.38 1.86 34.08
C ARG A 18 -11.65 2.52 33.55
N ASP A 19 -11.54 3.78 33.16
CA ASP A 19 -12.67 4.61 32.71
C ASP A 19 -12.72 4.74 31.19
N SER A 20 -11.71 4.20 30.50
CA SER A 20 -11.60 4.23 29.04
C SER A 20 -12.74 3.46 28.38
N ALA A 21 -13.31 4.04 27.33
CA ALA A 21 -14.32 3.39 26.48
C ALA A 21 -13.73 2.17 25.74
N PRO A 22 -14.55 1.18 25.36
CA PRO A 22 -14.13 0.13 24.44
C PRO A 22 -13.64 0.73 23.11
N ARG A 23 -12.67 0.08 22.46
CA ARG A 23 -12.04 0.55 21.22
C ARG A 23 -12.64 -0.11 20.00
N ILE A 24 -12.78 0.66 18.93
CA ILE A 24 -13.18 0.12 17.63
C ILE A 24 -12.05 -0.68 17.06
N VAL A 25 -12.32 -1.95 16.76
CA VAL A 25 -11.36 -2.89 16.16
C VAL A 25 -11.92 -3.36 14.83
N ALA A 26 -11.21 -3.07 13.75
CA ALA A 26 -11.57 -3.59 12.43
C ALA A 26 -11.35 -5.11 12.38
N SER A 27 -12.32 -5.83 11.83
CA SER A 27 -12.27 -7.28 11.62
C SER A 27 -12.87 -7.62 10.26
N GLY A 28 -12.02 -7.65 9.24
CA GLY A 28 -12.51 -7.77 7.87
C GLY A 28 -13.42 -6.59 7.49
N MET A 29 -14.66 -6.88 7.14
CA MET A 29 -15.66 -5.85 6.80
C MET A 29 -16.43 -5.30 8.01
N ASP A 30 -16.17 -5.78 9.21
CA ASP A 30 -16.87 -5.37 10.43
C ASP A 30 -15.98 -4.50 11.33
N PHE A 31 -16.63 -3.67 12.16
CA PHE A 31 -16.00 -2.85 13.18
C PHE A 31 -16.58 -3.22 14.53
N LEU A 32 -15.78 -3.87 15.35
CA LEU A 32 -16.18 -4.39 16.65
C LEU A 32 -15.81 -3.40 17.76
N LEU A 33 -16.49 -3.45 18.91
CA LEU A 33 -16.06 -2.79 20.14
C LEU A 33 -15.41 -3.82 21.04
N GLU A 34 -14.17 -3.57 21.42
CA GLU A 34 -13.36 -4.47 22.23
C GLU A 34 -12.86 -3.76 23.49
N ASP A 35 -13.03 -4.39 24.63
CA ASP A 35 -12.40 -3.96 25.88
C ASP A 35 -10.94 -4.38 25.90
N LEU A 36 -10.04 -3.41 26.03
CA LEU A 36 -8.61 -3.67 26.11
C LEU A 36 -8.13 -3.66 27.56
N PRO A 37 -7.13 -4.49 27.92
CA PRO A 37 -6.53 -4.48 29.26
C PRO A 37 -6.00 -3.09 29.65
N VAL A 38 -6.19 -2.72 30.90
CA VAL A 38 -5.61 -1.49 31.47
C VAL A 38 -4.09 -1.48 31.27
N GLY A 39 -3.55 -0.35 30.79
CA GLY A 39 -2.15 -0.16 30.44
C GLY A 39 -1.83 -0.47 28.97
N THR A 40 -2.79 -0.96 28.18
CA THR A 40 -2.62 -1.10 26.72
C THR A 40 -2.40 0.28 26.10
N ARG A 41 -1.39 0.39 25.27
CA ARG A 41 -1.13 1.57 24.44
C ARG A 41 -1.88 1.44 23.12
N VAL A 42 -2.70 2.44 22.77
CA VAL A 42 -3.39 2.54 21.49
C VAL A 42 -2.78 3.68 20.68
N ILE A 43 -2.39 3.41 19.44
CA ILE A 43 -1.79 4.40 18.54
C ILE A 43 -2.81 4.72 17.45
N TYR A 44 -3.25 5.97 17.42
CA TYR A 44 -4.15 6.52 16.42
C TYR A 44 -3.34 7.18 15.29
N PRO A 45 -3.88 7.25 14.06
CA PRO A 45 -3.29 8.10 13.03
C PRO A 45 -3.33 9.58 13.44
N ASN A 46 -2.37 10.35 12.96
CA ASN A 46 -2.37 11.81 13.16
C ASN A 46 -3.61 12.44 12.54
N GLN A 47 -4.00 13.61 13.06
CA GLN A 47 -5.04 14.42 12.43
C GLN A 47 -4.60 14.80 11.00
N PRO A 48 -5.54 14.86 10.04
CA PRO A 48 -5.21 15.21 8.66
C PRO A 48 -4.63 16.62 8.58
N LEU A 49 -3.46 16.76 7.98
CA LEU A 49 -2.94 18.07 7.57
C LEU A 49 -3.91 18.71 6.58
N LYS A 50 -4.00 20.02 6.62
CA LYS A 50 -4.85 20.78 5.70
C LYS A 50 -4.38 20.61 4.27
N GLY A 51 -5.29 20.21 3.38
CA GLY A 51 -5.05 20.13 1.95
C GLY A 51 -4.72 21.47 1.30
N LEU A 52 -4.04 21.42 0.16
CA LEU A 52 -3.78 22.60 -0.66
C LEU A 52 -5.10 23.20 -1.17
N VAL A 53 -5.30 24.49 -0.97
CA VAL A 53 -6.57 25.19 -1.29
C VAL A 53 -6.93 25.07 -2.77
N ASN A 54 -5.93 25.16 -3.65
CA ASN A 54 -6.12 25.04 -5.10
C ASN A 54 -5.09 24.05 -5.66
N ARG A 55 -5.52 22.81 -5.83
CA ARG A 55 -4.65 21.74 -6.34
C ARG A 55 -4.18 21.94 -7.78
N GLU A 56 -5.02 22.56 -8.64
CA GLU A 56 -4.65 22.86 -10.03
C GLU A 56 -3.52 23.89 -10.07
N ALA A 57 -3.66 24.97 -9.31
CA ALA A 57 -2.62 25.99 -9.20
C ALA A 57 -1.31 25.39 -8.63
N ALA A 58 -1.40 24.49 -7.66
CA ALA A 58 -0.24 23.84 -7.07
C ALA A 58 0.48 22.93 -8.09
N ILE A 59 -0.26 22.15 -8.88
CA ILE A 59 0.31 21.32 -9.95
C ILE A 59 0.97 22.22 -11.02
N ARG A 60 0.27 23.25 -11.53
CA ARG A 60 0.84 24.19 -12.51
C ARG A 60 2.08 24.89 -11.96
N TYR A 61 2.09 25.28 -10.68
CA TYR A 61 3.25 25.85 -10.03
C TYR A 61 4.43 24.88 -10.02
N ALA A 62 4.23 23.61 -9.65
CA ALA A 62 5.27 22.59 -9.64
C ALA A 62 5.88 22.37 -11.05
N LEU A 63 5.05 22.33 -12.10
CA LEU A 63 5.50 22.17 -13.48
C LEU A 63 6.35 23.36 -13.98
N ASN A 64 6.05 24.58 -13.49
CA ASN A 64 6.73 25.80 -13.88
C ASN A 64 7.95 26.12 -12.99
N HIS A 65 8.07 25.50 -11.82
CA HIS A 65 9.17 25.66 -10.87
C HIS A 65 9.71 24.31 -10.41
N PRO A 66 10.18 23.47 -11.35
CA PRO A 66 10.67 22.13 -11.03
C PRO A 66 12.00 22.20 -10.28
N HIS A 67 12.34 21.09 -9.63
CA HIS A 67 13.61 20.92 -8.93
C HIS A 67 14.68 20.34 -9.88
N ASP A 68 15.82 21.00 -9.95
CA ASP A 68 17.04 20.61 -10.65
C ASP A 68 16.89 20.32 -12.16
N CYS A 69 15.92 20.97 -12.80
CA CYS A 69 15.75 21.00 -14.26
C CYS A 69 14.96 22.25 -14.70
N ASP A 70 14.92 22.46 -16.01
CA ASP A 70 14.12 23.54 -16.60
C ASP A 70 12.61 23.31 -16.41
N PRO A 71 11.79 24.38 -16.38
CA PRO A 71 10.35 24.28 -16.42
C PRO A 71 9.84 23.34 -17.52
N LEU A 72 8.80 22.58 -17.25
CA LEU A 72 8.32 21.58 -18.22
C LEU A 72 8.06 22.19 -19.59
N PHE A 73 7.40 23.35 -19.66
CA PHE A 73 7.12 24.04 -20.94
C PHE A 73 8.37 24.38 -21.73
N ALA A 74 9.51 24.66 -21.06
CA ALA A 74 10.78 24.97 -21.71
C ALA A 74 11.50 23.75 -22.29
N GLN A 75 11.11 22.54 -21.88
CA GLN A 75 11.64 21.28 -22.38
C GLN A 75 10.85 20.73 -23.60
N LEU A 76 9.70 21.34 -23.93
CA LEU A 76 8.80 20.88 -24.97
C LEU A 76 9.13 21.49 -26.31
N THR A 77 9.19 20.66 -27.34
CA THR A 77 9.30 21.08 -28.75
C THR A 77 8.25 20.36 -29.59
N PRO A 78 7.70 21.03 -30.62
CA PRO A 78 6.70 20.41 -31.48
C PRO A 78 7.17 19.07 -32.08
N GLY A 79 6.30 18.07 -32.07
CA GLY A 79 6.58 16.74 -32.62
C GLY A 79 7.38 15.81 -31.71
N MET A 80 7.67 16.19 -30.46
CA MET A 80 8.29 15.28 -29.48
C MET A 80 7.37 14.07 -29.23
N LYS A 81 8.04 12.93 -28.98
CA LYS A 81 7.43 11.68 -28.50
C LYS A 81 7.43 11.69 -26.97
N VAL A 82 6.25 11.82 -26.37
CA VAL A 82 6.11 11.91 -24.90
C VAL A 82 5.32 10.72 -24.38
N THR A 83 5.79 10.13 -23.30
CA THR A 83 5.01 9.16 -22.51
C THR A 83 4.73 9.73 -21.13
N ILE A 84 3.46 9.67 -20.72
CA ILE A 84 3.05 9.93 -19.33
C ILE A 84 2.80 8.58 -18.67
N ALA A 85 3.65 8.17 -17.75
CA ALA A 85 3.40 7.02 -16.89
C ALA A 85 2.66 7.49 -15.63
N VAL A 86 1.67 6.74 -15.19
CA VAL A 86 0.85 7.08 -14.01
C VAL A 86 0.62 5.86 -13.14
N ASP A 87 0.70 6.02 -11.82
CA ASP A 87 0.41 4.95 -10.86
C ASP A 87 -1.02 4.45 -10.97
N ASP A 88 -1.20 3.16 -10.76
CA ASP A 88 -2.51 2.50 -10.72
C ASP A 88 -3.34 2.89 -9.47
N ILE A 89 -4.47 2.22 -9.27
CA ILE A 89 -5.38 2.45 -8.14
C ILE A 89 -5.04 1.65 -6.88
N SER A 90 -3.92 0.94 -6.86
CA SER A 90 -3.51 0.09 -5.74
C SER A 90 -3.18 0.91 -4.50
N MET A 91 -4.07 0.88 -3.51
CA MET A 91 -3.93 1.57 -2.22
C MET A 91 -4.36 0.65 -1.08
N PRO A 92 -3.71 0.71 0.10
CA PRO A 92 -4.14 -0.03 1.29
C PRO A 92 -5.37 0.59 1.98
N LEU A 93 -6.06 1.49 1.31
CA LEU A 93 -7.16 2.31 1.79
C LEU A 93 -8.22 2.46 0.69
N PRO A 94 -9.41 2.99 1.00
CA PRO A 94 -10.43 3.24 -0.01
C PRO A 94 -9.89 4.00 -1.21
N PRO A 95 -10.29 3.66 -2.44
CA PRO A 95 -9.93 4.44 -3.62
C PRO A 95 -10.33 5.91 -3.47
N MET A 96 -9.52 6.80 -4.04
CA MET A 96 -9.77 8.23 -4.01
C MET A 96 -11.12 8.61 -4.63
N ASN A 97 -11.76 9.60 -4.05
CA ASN A 97 -12.98 10.21 -4.58
C ASN A 97 -12.71 10.92 -5.93
N THR A 98 -13.75 11.22 -6.69
CA THR A 98 -13.67 11.94 -7.97
C THR A 98 -13.96 13.45 -7.78
N PRO A 99 -13.27 14.31 -8.53
CA PRO A 99 -12.19 14.05 -9.47
C PRO A 99 -10.92 13.61 -8.75
N ASN A 100 -10.28 12.57 -9.27
CA ASN A 100 -9.03 12.05 -8.75
C ASN A 100 -7.88 13.07 -8.96
N ILE A 101 -6.88 13.10 -8.09
CA ILE A 101 -5.71 13.98 -8.27
C ILE A 101 -4.99 13.66 -9.59
N ARG A 102 -4.91 12.37 -9.97
CA ARG A 102 -4.33 11.93 -11.24
C ARG A 102 -5.10 12.50 -12.44
N GLN A 103 -6.44 12.54 -12.39
CA GLN A 103 -7.26 13.17 -13.42
C GLN A 103 -6.85 14.64 -13.60
N THR A 104 -6.82 15.41 -12.51
CA THR A 104 -6.46 16.83 -12.56
C THR A 104 -5.07 17.04 -13.16
N ALA A 105 -4.09 16.22 -12.74
CA ALA A 105 -2.72 16.33 -13.25
C ALA A 105 -2.63 15.94 -14.74
N LEU A 106 -3.28 14.85 -15.16
CA LEU A 106 -3.31 14.43 -16.56
C LEU A 106 -3.94 15.47 -17.47
N GLU A 107 -5.06 16.08 -17.08
CA GLU A 107 -5.72 17.13 -17.86
C GLU A 107 -4.84 18.36 -18.04
N ILE A 108 -4.10 18.78 -16.97
CA ILE A 108 -3.13 19.89 -17.03
C ILE A 108 -1.95 19.55 -17.94
N LEU A 109 -1.40 18.34 -17.81
CA LEU A 109 -0.27 17.89 -18.62
C LEU A 109 -0.63 17.85 -20.11
N VAL A 110 -1.74 17.22 -20.46
CA VAL A 110 -2.20 17.14 -21.85
C VAL A 110 -2.45 18.53 -22.43
N GLU A 111 -3.09 19.43 -21.68
CA GLU A 111 -3.26 20.82 -22.09
C GLU A 111 -1.93 21.51 -22.41
N MET A 112 -0.94 21.35 -21.53
CA MET A 112 0.39 21.94 -21.72
C MET A 112 1.11 21.33 -22.93
N LEU A 113 1.10 20.00 -23.10
CA LEU A 113 1.74 19.30 -24.21
C LEU A 113 1.16 19.74 -25.55
N HIS A 114 -0.17 19.72 -25.70
CA HIS A 114 -0.83 20.17 -26.94
C HIS A 114 -0.60 21.66 -27.22
N GLY A 115 -0.60 22.49 -26.17
CA GLY A 115 -0.29 23.94 -26.30
C GLY A 115 1.10 24.22 -26.84
N HIS A 116 2.03 23.24 -26.79
CA HIS A 116 3.38 23.32 -27.32
C HIS A 116 3.59 22.45 -28.59
N GLY A 117 2.51 21.96 -29.22
CA GLY A 117 2.59 21.16 -30.44
C GLY A 117 3.12 19.75 -30.25
N VAL A 118 2.95 19.18 -29.05
CA VAL A 118 3.29 17.80 -28.73
C VAL A 118 2.03 16.96 -28.81
N ASP A 119 1.84 16.24 -29.92
CA ASP A 119 0.65 15.44 -30.20
C ASP A 119 0.92 13.93 -30.07
N ASP A 120 2.18 13.48 -30.18
CA ASP A 120 2.57 12.07 -29.97
C ASP A 120 2.70 11.76 -28.47
N VAL A 121 1.55 11.73 -27.81
CA VAL A 121 1.44 11.51 -26.36
C VAL A 121 0.79 10.15 -26.09
N HIS A 122 1.44 9.30 -25.28
CA HIS A 122 0.84 8.09 -24.72
C HIS A 122 0.74 8.18 -23.21
N ILE A 123 -0.32 7.63 -22.64
CA ILE A 123 -0.54 7.51 -21.20
C ILE A 123 -0.50 6.02 -20.85
N ILE A 124 0.43 5.63 -19.97
CA ILE A 124 0.64 4.23 -19.56
C ILE A 124 0.39 4.10 -18.07
N ILE A 125 -0.53 3.19 -17.69
CA ILE A 125 -0.70 2.83 -16.28
C ILE A 125 0.45 1.93 -15.87
N ALA A 126 1.24 2.38 -14.92
CA ALA A 126 2.44 1.72 -14.42
C ALA A 126 2.06 0.67 -13.37
N ILE A 127 1.81 -0.56 -13.80
CA ILE A 127 1.30 -1.65 -12.98
C ILE A 127 2.32 -2.75 -12.70
N SER A 128 3.46 -2.80 -13.40
CA SER A 128 4.37 -3.95 -13.34
C SER A 128 3.61 -5.28 -13.42
N LEU A 129 3.67 -6.11 -12.39
CA LEU A 129 2.99 -7.41 -12.29
C LEU A 129 1.61 -7.37 -11.61
N HIS A 130 1.13 -6.17 -11.26
CA HIS A 130 -0.25 -6.02 -10.78
C HIS A 130 -1.25 -6.39 -11.88
N ARG A 131 -2.47 -6.68 -11.50
CA ARG A 131 -3.54 -6.87 -12.47
C ARG A 131 -3.75 -5.62 -13.31
N LYS A 132 -4.07 -5.79 -14.57
CA LYS A 132 -4.48 -4.67 -15.42
C LYS A 132 -5.75 -4.02 -14.86
N MET A 133 -5.79 -2.70 -14.82
CA MET A 133 -7.01 -1.97 -14.51
C MET A 133 -8.06 -2.21 -15.60
N THR A 134 -9.29 -2.38 -15.18
CA THR A 134 -10.43 -2.50 -16.13
C THR A 134 -10.69 -1.15 -16.82
N PRO A 135 -11.32 -1.15 -18.00
CA PRO A 135 -11.72 0.09 -18.68
C PRO A 135 -12.53 1.05 -17.80
N ALA A 136 -13.42 0.53 -16.97
CA ALA A 136 -14.22 1.34 -16.04
C ALA A 136 -13.37 1.99 -14.93
N GLU A 137 -12.37 1.28 -14.40
CA GLU A 137 -11.42 1.82 -13.41
C GLU A 137 -10.52 2.89 -14.03
N MET A 138 -10.00 2.65 -15.24
CA MET A 138 -9.18 3.60 -15.99
C MET A 138 -9.94 4.89 -16.24
N LYS A 139 -11.17 4.80 -16.78
CA LYS A 139 -12.05 5.93 -17.04
C LYS A 139 -12.37 6.72 -15.77
N ARG A 140 -12.64 6.02 -14.66
CA ARG A 140 -12.91 6.67 -13.37
C ARG A 140 -11.70 7.43 -12.84
N MET A 141 -10.49 6.89 -13.02
CA MET A 141 -9.24 7.49 -12.54
C MET A 141 -8.84 8.72 -13.34
N SER A 142 -8.94 8.65 -14.68
CA SER A 142 -8.47 9.70 -15.60
C SER A 142 -9.53 10.73 -15.97
N GLY A 143 -10.82 10.43 -15.74
CA GLY A 143 -11.93 11.26 -16.16
C GLY A 143 -12.31 11.11 -17.64
N GLN A 144 -13.45 11.72 -17.99
CA GLN A 144 -14.05 11.57 -19.34
C GLN A 144 -13.16 12.16 -20.43
N LYS A 145 -12.54 13.33 -20.21
CA LYS A 145 -11.73 14.03 -21.21
C LYS A 145 -10.54 13.19 -21.69
N ILE A 146 -9.74 12.68 -20.75
CA ILE A 146 -8.58 11.82 -21.05
C ILE A 146 -9.04 10.51 -21.69
N TRP A 147 -10.12 9.92 -21.18
CA TRP A 147 -10.69 8.70 -21.74
C TRP A 147 -11.06 8.83 -23.22
N ASP A 148 -11.84 9.86 -23.57
CA ASP A 148 -12.36 10.03 -24.93
C ASP A 148 -11.26 10.34 -25.94
N GLU A 149 -10.19 11.00 -25.50
CA GLU A 149 -9.11 11.41 -26.37
C GLU A 149 -8.06 10.32 -26.61
N PHE A 150 -7.76 9.51 -25.59
CA PHE A 150 -6.59 8.61 -25.61
C PHE A 150 -6.93 7.12 -25.65
N TYR A 151 -8.08 6.70 -25.12
CA TYR A 151 -8.42 5.28 -25.06
C TYR A 151 -9.00 4.77 -26.39
N PRO A 152 -8.65 3.53 -26.84
CA PRO A 152 -7.74 2.57 -26.21
C PRO A 152 -6.28 2.69 -26.69
N ASP A 153 -6.01 3.38 -27.80
CA ASP A 153 -4.76 3.27 -28.54
C ASP A 153 -3.57 3.95 -27.87
N ARG A 154 -3.84 5.04 -27.14
CA ARG A 154 -2.83 5.87 -26.49
C ARG A 154 -2.98 5.96 -24.97
N TYR A 155 -3.98 5.26 -24.38
CA TYR A 155 -4.17 5.13 -22.96
C TYR A 155 -4.43 3.66 -22.60
N TYR A 156 -3.44 3.03 -21.98
CA TYR A 156 -3.44 1.58 -21.72
C TYR A 156 -2.62 1.20 -20.49
N ASN A 157 -2.83 -0.04 -20.01
CA ASN A 157 -2.00 -0.63 -18.96
C ASN A 157 -0.66 -1.11 -19.53
N HIS A 158 0.42 -0.96 -18.77
CA HIS A 158 1.67 -1.65 -19.04
C HIS A 158 1.44 -3.16 -19.15
N ASP A 159 2.14 -3.83 -20.07
CA ASP A 159 2.13 -5.28 -20.22
C ASP A 159 3.55 -5.81 -19.99
N ALA A 160 3.79 -6.37 -18.79
CA ALA A 160 5.09 -6.90 -18.37
C ALA A 160 5.44 -8.24 -19.06
N GLU A 161 4.51 -8.81 -19.83
CA GLU A 161 4.65 -10.10 -20.53
C GLU A 161 4.66 -9.94 -22.07
N ASP A 162 4.71 -8.71 -22.59
CA ASP A 162 4.84 -8.48 -24.03
C ASP A 162 6.31 -8.27 -24.43
N PRO A 163 7.01 -9.31 -24.93
CA PRO A 163 8.43 -9.18 -25.28
C PRO A 163 8.67 -8.18 -26.42
N SER A 164 7.67 -7.91 -27.26
CA SER A 164 7.78 -6.91 -28.33
C SER A 164 7.75 -5.47 -27.78
N ASN A 165 7.15 -5.28 -26.62
CA ASN A 165 6.99 -3.98 -25.98
C ASN A 165 7.88 -3.80 -24.73
N LEU A 166 8.91 -4.59 -24.61
CA LEU A 166 9.91 -4.50 -23.56
C LEU A 166 11.31 -4.24 -24.13
N VAL A 167 12.12 -3.49 -23.42
CA VAL A 167 13.53 -3.23 -23.78
C VAL A 167 14.40 -3.24 -22.53
N LEU A 168 15.54 -3.91 -22.61
CA LEU A 168 16.56 -3.90 -21.58
C LEU A 168 17.35 -2.59 -21.67
N LEU A 169 17.28 -1.77 -20.62
CA LEU A 169 18.10 -0.56 -20.50
C LEU A 169 19.54 -0.89 -20.07
N GLY A 170 19.69 -1.89 -19.22
CA GLY A 170 20.99 -2.33 -18.72
C GLY A 170 20.87 -3.16 -17.45
N GLU A 171 22.01 -3.37 -16.81
CA GLU A 171 22.13 -4.04 -15.51
C GLU A 171 22.95 -3.17 -14.56
N THR A 172 22.60 -3.17 -13.27
CA THR A 172 23.45 -2.57 -12.25
C THR A 172 24.72 -3.40 -12.07
N ARG A 173 25.73 -2.84 -11.38
CA ARG A 173 26.95 -3.58 -11.00
C ARG A 173 26.68 -4.82 -10.14
N HIS A 174 25.49 -4.93 -9.55
CA HIS A 174 25.04 -6.07 -8.76
C HIS A 174 24.26 -7.10 -9.58
N LYS A 175 24.25 -6.97 -10.91
CA LYS A 175 23.50 -7.86 -11.82
C LYS A 175 21.98 -7.80 -11.65
N GLU A 176 21.49 -6.64 -11.28
CA GLU A 176 20.05 -6.35 -11.23
C GLU A 176 19.66 -5.77 -12.61
N PRO A 177 18.90 -6.51 -13.44
CA PRO A 177 18.51 -6.03 -14.77
C PRO A 177 17.39 -4.99 -14.65
N LEU A 178 17.35 -4.05 -15.58
CA LEU A 178 16.22 -3.15 -15.78
C LEU A 178 15.71 -3.27 -17.21
N ARG A 179 14.60 -3.98 -17.36
CA ARG A 179 13.83 -4.06 -18.61
C ARG A 179 12.49 -3.39 -18.40
N ILE A 180 12.19 -2.40 -19.24
CA ILE A 180 10.96 -1.60 -19.09
C ILE A 180 10.16 -1.53 -20.39
N ASN A 181 8.99 -0.92 -20.29
CA ASN A 181 8.11 -0.62 -21.41
C ASN A 181 8.88 0.13 -22.52
N ARG A 182 8.84 -0.41 -23.76
CA ARG A 182 9.56 0.13 -24.92
C ARG A 182 9.10 1.54 -25.28
N ARG A 183 7.78 1.81 -25.28
CA ARG A 183 7.26 3.15 -25.58
C ARG A 183 7.83 4.21 -24.62
N ALA A 184 7.89 3.88 -23.32
CA ALA A 184 8.48 4.76 -22.31
C ALA A 184 9.99 4.95 -22.53
N ALA A 185 10.71 3.86 -22.84
CA ALA A 185 12.16 3.91 -23.09
C ALA A 185 12.56 4.69 -24.33
N GLU A 186 11.72 4.67 -25.38
CA GLU A 186 11.97 5.34 -26.67
C GLU A 186 11.36 6.74 -26.75
N SER A 187 10.81 7.29 -25.68
CA SER A 187 10.27 8.64 -25.64
C SER A 187 11.36 9.70 -25.48
N ASP A 188 11.22 10.84 -26.14
CA ASP A 188 12.09 12.00 -25.94
C ASP A 188 11.98 12.56 -24.52
N LEU A 189 10.80 12.38 -23.89
CA LEU A 189 10.49 12.74 -22.53
C LEU A 189 9.56 11.72 -21.89
N LEU A 190 9.95 11.16 -20.75
CA LEU A 190 9.13 10.35 -19.89
C LEU A 190 8.66 11.19 -18.69
N ILE A 191 7.38 11.52 -18.65
CA ILE A 191 6.76 12.19 -17.50
C ILE A 191 6.19 11.08 -16.60
N TYR A 192 6.64 11.01 -15.34
CA TYR A 192 6.09 10.06 -14.39
C TYR A 192 5.25 10.77 -13.34
N LEU A 193 3.96 10.47 -13.32
CA LEU A 193 2.98 11.00 -12.34
C LEU A 193 2.80 10.00 -11.21
N ASN A 194 3.48 10.24 -10.11
CA ASN A 194 3.41 9.42 -8.90
C ASN A 194 2.40 10.00 -7.89
N PHE A 195 1.71 9.08 -7.23
CA PHE A 195 0.82 9.36 -6.13
C PHE A 195 1.38 8.72 -4.85
N ASN A 196 2.06 9.51 -4.05
CA ASN A 196 2.70 9.04 -2.83
C ASN A 196 1.72 9.04 -1.66
N PHE A 197 1.78 7.98 -0.89
CA PHE A 197 0.91 7.78 0.26
C PHE A 197 1.68 7.28 1.49
N VAL A 198 2.76 6.56 1.27
CA VAL A 198 3.68 6.06 2.30
C VAL A 198 5.11 6.16 1.80
N PRO A 199 6.11 6.26 2.69
CA PRO A 199 7.51 6.51 2.30
C PRO A 199 8.13 5.50 1.36
N MET A 200 7.60 4.29 1.27
CA MET A 200 8.08 3.25 0.35
C MET A 200 7.65 3.47 -1.10
N ASN A 201 6.79 4.44 -1.39
CA ASN A 201 6.31 4.74 -2.74
C ASN A 201 7.05 5.95 -3.30
N GLY A 202 7.05 6.09 -4.63
CA GLY A 202 7.65 7.21 -5.33
C GLY A 202 9.13 7.06 -5.60
N GLY A 203 9.76 8.15 -6.03
CA GLY A 203 11.17 8.21 -6.37
C GLY A 203 11.55 7.20 -7.46
N HIS A 204 12.71 6.60 -7.29
CA HIS A 204 13.23 5.61 -8.24
C HIS A 204 12.37 4.33 -8.37
N LYS A 205 11.48 4.06 -7.42
CA LYS A 205 10.50 2.97 -7.52
C LYS A 205 9.53 3.17 -8.69
N SER A 206 9.23 4.40 -9.03
CA SER A 206 8.28 4.75 -10.08
C SER A 206 8.61 4.07 -11.42
N VAL A 207 9.72 4.44 -12.04
CA VAL A 207 10.15 3.83 -13.32
C VAL A 207 10.70 2.43 -13.10
N GLY A 208 11.55 2.24 -12.09
CA GLY A 208 12.26 0.99 -11.83
C GLY A 208 11.36 -0.19 -11.43
N VAL A 209 10.16 0.08 -10.93
CA VAL A 209 9.17 -0.95 -10.58
C VAL A 209 7.94 -0.86 -11.47
N GLY A 210 7.31 0.31 -11.60
CA GLY A 210 6.00 0.44 -12.25
C GLY A 210 5.96 0.06 -13.73
N LEU A 211 7.05 0.23 -14.45
CA LEU A 211 7.15 -0.06 -15.89
C LEU A 211 7.99 -1.30 -16.22
N CYS A 212 8.46 -2.07 -15.21
CA CYS A 212 9.35 -3.19 -15.42
C CYS A 212 8.63 -4.53 -15.64
N ASP A 213 9.41 -5.51 -16.09
CA ASP A 213 9.00 -6.90 -16.28
C ASP A 213 9.27 -7.77 -15.03
N TYR A 214 8.92 -9.07 -15.14
CA TYR A 214 9.12 -10.05 -14.08
C TYR A 214 10.61 -10.21 -13.69
N GLU A 215 11.52 -10.31 -14.65
CA GLU A 215 12.95 -10.54 -14.36
C GLU A 215 13.57 -9.34 -13.63
N SER A 216 13.17 -8.13 -13.97
CA SER A 216 13.59 -6.91 -13.27
C SER A 216 13.01 -6.86 -11.86
N LEU A 217 11.71 -7.18 -11.71
CA LEU A 217 11.04 -7.13 -10.41
C LEU A 217 11.63 -8.12 -9.41
N ARG A 218 11.85 -9.39 -9.83
CA ARG A 218 12.39 -10.42 -8.94
C ARG A 218 13.81 -10.13 -8.43
N ALA A 219 14.56 -9.30 -9.13
CA ALA A 219 15.90 -8.91 -8.69
C ALA A 219 15.88 -8.18 -7.33
N HIS A 220 14.82 -7.45 -7.04
CA HIS A 220 14.66 -6.72 -5.78
C HIS A 220 13.49 -7.21 -4.89
N HIS A 221 12.44 -7.79 -5.45
CA HIS A 221 11.34 -8.40 -4.68
C HIS A 221 11.60 -9.90 -4.42
N ASN A 222 12.60 -10.20 -3.62
CA ASN A 222 12.97 -11.58 -3.30
C ASN A 222 13.16 -11.77 -1.78
N PRO A 223 13.12 -13.02 -1.27
CA PRO A 223 13.19 -13.28 0.17
C PRO A 223 14.41 -12.68 0.85
N ASN A 224 15.56 -12.66 0.19
CA ASN A 224 16.82 -12.19 0.78
C ASN A 224 16.80 -10.67 0.98
N THR A 225 16.39 -9.92 -0.05
CA THR A 225 16.25 -8.46 0.01
C THR A 225 15.22 -8.05 1.07
N ILE A 226 14.09 -8.77 1.12
CA ILE A 226 13.02 -8.50 2.08
C ILE A 226 13.50 -8.77 3.51
N ARG A 227 14.16 -9.90 3.76
CA ARG A 227 14.72 -10.25 5.08
C ARG A 227 15.79 -9.29 5.55
N ALA A 228 16.58 -8.73 4.63
CA ALA A 228 17.63 -7.77 4.93
C ALA A 228 17.09 -6.34 5.18
N SER A 229 15.82 -6.08 4.88
CA SER A 229 15.20 -4.78 5.12
C SER A 229 14.81 -4.65 6.60
N ASN A 230 15.06 -3.47 7.20
CA ASN A 230 14.56 -3.15 8.54
C ASN A 230 13.04 -2.89 8.48
N SER A 231 12.65 -1.76 7.92
CA SER A 231 11.24 -1.41 7.67
C SER A 231 11.07 -0.91 6.23
N TYR A 232 9.94 -1.21 5.61
CA TYR A 232 9.62 -0.64 4.29
C TYR A 232 9.23 0.84 4.39
N MET A 233 8.83 1.31 5.57
CA MET A 233 8.46 2.72 5.83
C MET A 233 9.66 3.56 6.27
N ASP A 234 10.83 2.96 6.40
CA ASP A 234 12.10 3.62 6.70
C ASP A 234 13.06 3.50 5.50
N PRO A 235 13.08 4.47 4.57
CA PRO A 235 13.92 4.40 3.38
C PRO A 235 15.41 4.22 3.70
N ALA A 236 15.89 4.79 4.80
CA ALA A 236 17.28 4.68 5.22
C ALA A 236 17.65 3.26 5.69
N GLY A 237 16.70 2.57 6.35
CA GLY A 237 16.87 1.21 6.90
C GLY A 237 16.50 0.09 5.92
N SER A 238 15.90 0.39 4.77
CA SER A 238 15.35 -0.60 3.85
C SER A 238 16.34 -1.05 2.79
N GLU A 239 16.75 -2.34 2.81
CA GLU A 239 17.54 -2.92 1.71
C GLU A 239 16.73 -2.93 0.40
N LEU A 240 15.43 -3.23 0.48
CA LEU A 240 14.53 -3.11 -0.66
C LEU A 240 14.60 -1.71 -1.28
N GLY A 241 14.53 -0.66 -0.46
CA GLY A 241 14.65 0.73 -0.92
C GLY A 241 15.99 1.00 -1.60
N ARG A 242 17.09 0.48 -1.03
CA ARG A 242 18.44 0.63 -1.62
C ARG A 242 18.57 -0.05 -2.97
N VAL A 243 18.07 -1.29 -3.12
CA VAL A 243 18.10 -2.02 -4.41
C VAL A 243 17.25 -1.29 -5.45
N ILE A 244 16.03 -0.91 -5.10
CA ILE A 244 15.14 -0.16 -6.00
C ILE A 244 15.78 1.17 -6.43
N SER A 245 16.42 1.88 -5.50
CA SER A 245 17.12 3.14 -5.82
C SER A 245 18.26 2.91 -6.82
N ARG A 246 19.05 1.83 -6.69
CA ARG A 246 20.11 1.51 -7.68
C ARG A 246 19.55 1.25 -9.06
N VAL A 247 18.48 0.46 -9.13
CA VAL A 247 17.81 0.11 -10.40
C VAL A 247 17.18 1.34 -11.04
N GLY A 248 16.50 2.19 -10.25
CA GLY A 248 15.87 3.40 -10.77
C GLY A 248 16.87 4.47 -11.21
N LYS A 249 18.05 4.57 -10.55
CA LYS A 249 19.15 5.44 -11.03
C LYS A 249 19.67 5.01 -12.40
N LEU A 250 19.69 3.71 -12.68
CA LEU A 250 20.00 3.22 -14.03
C LEU A 250 18.98 3.73 -15.07
N ALA A 251 17.69 3.87 -14.69
CA ALA A 251 16.71 4.50 -15.58
C ALA A 251 17.02 5.98 -15.83
N ASP A 252 17.36 6.75 -14.81
CA ASP A 252 17.70 8.17 -14.93
C ASP A 252 18.99 8.42 -15.76
N GLU A 253 19.90 7.43 -15.83
CA GLU A 253 21.10 7.48 -16.68
C GLU A 253 20.78 7.30 -18.17
N HIS A 254 19.66 6.63 -18.51
CA HIS A 254 19.30 6.28 -19.88
C HIS A 254 18.12 7.08 -20.44
N LEU A 255 17.31 7.67 -19.57
CA LEU A 255 16.05 8.30 -19.92
C LEU A 255 16.00 9.76 -19.48
N ASN A 256 15.31 10.59 -20.26
CA ASN A 256 14.95 11.93 -19.81
C ASN A 256 13.63 11.83 -19.00
N VAL A 257 13.76 11.67 -17.69
CA VAL A 257 12.62 11.54 -16.78
C VAL A 257 12.29 12.87 -16.13
N PHE A 258 11.03 13.27 -16.22
CA PHE A 258 10.44 14.38 -15.49
C PHE A 258 9.43 13.82 -14.48
N HIS A 259 9.80 13.82 -13.21
CA HIS A 259 8.94 13.34 -12.14
C HIS A 259 7.94 14.40 -11.70
N ILE A 260 6.72 13.95 -11.39
CA ILE A 260 5.69 14.70 -10.69
C ILE A 260 5.24 13.82 -9.54
N GLU A 261 5.51 14.21 -8.31
CA GLU A 261 5.04 13.48 -7.15
C GLU A 261 4.07 14.34 -6.34
N THR A 262 2.99 13.71 -5.91
CA THR A 262 2.00 14.27 -5.00
C THR A 262 1.93 13.43 -3.74
N THR A 263 1.65 14.05 -2.60
CA THR A 263 1.30 13.31 -1.39
C THR A 263 0.01 13.83 -0.79
N ILE A 264 -0.68 12.97 -0.04
CA ILE A 264 -2.01 13.22 0.51
C ILE A 264 -2.01 13.13 2.03
N ASN A 265 -3.05 13.73 2.62
CA ASN A 265 -3.37 13.52 4.02
C ASN A 265 -4.12 12.19 4.22
N ASN A 266 -4.38 11.86 5.48
CA ASN A 266 -5.15 10.67 5.87
C ASN A 266 -6.64 10.96 6.09
N HIS A 267 -7.22 11.96 5.45
CA HIS A 267 -8.64 12.27 5.49
C HIS A 267 -9.45 11.21 4.71
N MET A 268 -9.54 10.01 5.28
CA MET A 268 -10.12 8.85 4.62
C MET A 268 -11.63 8.89 4.56
N PHE A 269 -12.26 9.29 5.66
CA PHE A 269 -13.70 9.21 5.80
C PHE A 269 -14.34 10.60 5.68
N GLY A 270 -15.48 10.66 4.99
CA GLY A 270 -16.34 11.83 5.00
C GLY A 270 -16.93 12.11 6.40
N ALA A 271 -17.61 13.24 6.56
CA ALA A 271 -18.20 13.68 7.82
C ALA A 271 -19.11 12.61 8.49
N ASP A 272 -19.71 11.72 7.69
CA ASP A 272 -20.59 10.68 8.20
C ASP A 272 -19.85 9.53 8.90
N MET A 273 -18.62 9.22 8.48
CA MET A 273 -17.80 8.12 9.00
C MET A 273 -16.54 8.61 9.74
N GLY A 274 -16.38 9.92 9.92
CA GLY A 274 -15.19 10.53 10.54
C GLY A 274 -14.95 10.09 12.00
N PHE A 275 -15.97 9.58 12.68
CA PHE A 275 -15.82 9.01 14.01
C PHE A 275 -14.88 7.79 14.07
N LEU A 276 -14.70 7.07 12.96
CA LEU A 276 -13.81 5.91 12.90
C LEU A 276 -12.32 6.23 13.11
N THR A 277 -11.94 7.51 13.04
CA THR A 277 -10.56 7.96 13.28
C THR A 277 -10.38 8.71 14.59
N LYS A 278 -11.47 8.89 15.37
CA LYS A 278 -11.43 9.56 16.67
C LYS A 278 -11.04 8.60 17.78
N ASN A 279 -10.47 9.15 18.85
CA ASN A 279 -10.42 8.46 20.14
C ASN A 279 -11.85 8.26 20.67
N GLU A 280 -12.22 7.03 21.03
CA GLU A 280 -13.57 6.67 21.47
C GLU A 280 -13.95 7.32 22.81
N ASP A 281 -12.95 7.71 23.63
CA ASP A 281 -13.20 8.49 24.84
C ASP A 281 -13.78 9.88 24.54
N ASP A 282 -13.49 10.41 23.35
CA ASP A 282 -13.95 11.73 22.86
C ASP A 282 -15.24 11.64 22.04
N PHE A 283 -15.90 10.46 21.99
CA PHE A 283 -17.15 10.29 21.25
C PHE A 283 -18.29 11.10 21.83
N SER A 284 -18.87 11.97 21.01
CA SER A 284 -20.16 12.59 21.30
C SER A 284 -21.30 11.56 21.30
N ALA A 285 -22.44 11.93 21.85
CA ALA A 285 -23.65 11.10 21.75
C ALA A 285 -24.03 10.80 20.29
N PHE A 286 -23.72 11.72 19.36
CA PHE A 286 -23.98 11.57 17.95
C PHE A 286 -23.00 10.57 17.29
N ASP A 287 -21.73 10.59 17.66
CA ASP A 287 -20.75 9.61 17.19
C ASP A 287 -21.13 8.18 17.62
N ARG A 288 -21.55 8.02 18.89
CA ARG A 288 -22.06 6.74 19.42
C ARG A 288 -23.31 6.26 18.66
N MET A 289 -24.25 7.14 18.41
CA MET A 289 -25.45 6.81 17.63
C MET A 289 -25.10 6.38 16.20
N LYS A 290 -24.20 7.08 15.52
CA LYS A 290 -23.73 6.71 14.18
C LYS A 290 -23.05 5.35 14.18
N TYR A 291 -22.17 5.09 15.15
CA TYR A 291 -21.50 3.80 15.28
C TYR A 291 -22.51 2.66 15.47
N GLU A 292 -23.47 2.80 16.39
CA GLU A 292 -24.46 1.76 16.65
C GLU A 292 -25.38 1.52 15.44
N ALA A 293 -25.77 2.57 14.72
CA ALA A 293 -26.53 2.46 13.48
C ALA A 293 -25.74 1.72 12.39
N MET A 294 -24.45 2.05 12.23
CA MET A 294 -23.54 1.36 11.32
C MET A 294 -23.41 -0.12 11.69
N ARG A 295 -23.09 -0.42 12.94
CA ARG A 295 -22.93 -1.78 13.45
C ARG A 295 -24.20 -2.62 13.27
N PHE A 296 -25.36 -2.06 13.61
CA PHE A 296 -26.65 -2.72 13.41
C PHE A 296 -26.88 -3.03 11.94
N THR A 297 -26.68 -2.08 11.05
CA THR A 297 -26.85 -2.26 9.60
C THR A 297 -25.91 -3.34 9.08
N MET A 298 -24.64 -3.26 9.44
CA MET A 298 -23.63 -4.24 9.01
C MET A 298 -23.96 -5.66 9.54
N SER A 299 -24.44 -5.80 10.78
CA SER A 299 -24.78 -7.10 11.36
C SER A 299 -25.94 -7.82 10.65
N LYS A 300 -26.81 -7.08 9.97
CA LYS A 300 -27.97 -7.62 9.22
C LYS A 300 -27.71 -7.81 7.74
N MET A 301 -26.60 -7.26 7.24
CA MET A 301 -26.28 -7.29 5.82
C MET A 301 -25.62 -8.63 5.43
N PRO A 302 -26.11 -9.32 4.40
CA PRO A 302 -25.43 -10.52 3.90
C PRO A 302 -24.06 -10.18 3.32
N ARG A 303 -23.11 -11.12 3.42
CA ARG A 303 -21.70 -10.91 3.04
C ARG A 303 -21.50 -10.30 1.64
N PRO A 304 -22.19 -10.73 0.56
CA PRO A 304 -22.03 -10.10 -0.76
C PRO A 304 -22.44 -8.62 -0.78
N ALA A 305 -23.48 -8.25 -0.03
CA ALA A 305 -23.93 -6.86 0.08
C ALA A 305 -22.93 -6.01 0.90
N LYS A 306 -22.38 -6.54 2.00
CA LYS A 306 -21.26 -5.91 2.73
C LYS A 306 -20.07 -5.67 1.79
N ARG A 307 -19.69 -6.66 0.99
CA ARG A 307 -18.59 -6.56 0.01
C ARG A 307 -18.86 -5.45 -1.00
N ALA A 308 -20.05 -5.43 -1.59
CA ALA A 308 -20.44 -4.39 -2.54
C ALA A 308 -20.38 -2.99 -1.92
N MET A 309 -20.89 -2.83 -0.69
CA MET A 309 -20.81 -1.57 0.06
C MET A 309 -19.35 -1.19 0.34
N TYR A 310 -18.54 -2.12 0.82
CA TYR A 310 -17.13 -1.90 1.14
C TYR A 310 -16.34 -1.46 -0.10
N ASN A 311 -16.54 -2.12 -1.23
CA ASN A 311 -15.93 -1.75 -2.51
C ASN A 311 -16.44 -0.40 -3.06
N SER A 312 -17.59 0.09 -2.58
CA SER A 312 -18.12 1.41 -2.96
C SER A 312 -17.51 2.57 -2.17
N LEU A 313 -16.84 2.30 -1.05
CA LEU A 313 -16.20 3.32 -0.23
C LEU A 313 -15.17 4.12 -1.03
N LYS A 314 -15.14 5.43 -0.79
CA LYS A 314 -14.18 6.36 -1.40
C LYS A 314 -13.57 7.25 -0.32
N GLY A 315 -12.27 7.49 -0.45
CA GLY A 315 -11.55 8.38 0.45
C GLY A 315 -11.61 9.84 0.02
N ASN A 316 -11.76 10.74 1.00
CA ASN A 316 -11.79 12.19 0.79
C ASN A 316 -10.41 12.84 0.94
N TYR A 317 -9.37 12.12 0.55
CA TYR A 317 -7.99 12.61 0.66
C TYR A 317 -7.80 13.93 -0.04
N GLU A 318 -7.01 14.79 0.60
CA GLU A 318 -6.60 16.05 0.03
C GLU A 318 -5.10 16.02 -0.26
N MET A 319 -4.71 16.62 -1.38
CA MET A 319 -3.30 16.81 -1.73
C MET A 319 -2.66 17.80 -0.76
N ILE A 320 -1.59 17.40 -0.07
CA ILE A 320 -0.86 18.26 0.88
C ILE A 320 0.48 18.76 0.34
N ALA A 321 1.01 18.13 -0.72
CA ALA A 321 2.14 18.64 -1.50
C ALA A 321 2.10 18.11 -2.93
N CYS A 322 2.72 18.87 -3.82
CA CYS A 322 3.02 18.50 -5.20
C CYS A 322 4.38 19.11 -5.57
N HIS A 323 5.31 18.27 -6.02
CA HIS A 323 6.61 18.69 -6.51
C HIS A 323 6.89 18.03 -7.86
N ALA A 324 7.68 18.71 -8.71
CA ALA A 324 8.06 18.23 -10.01
C ALA A 324 9.56 18.49 -10.28
N GLY A 325 10.16 17.73 -11.22
CA GLY A 325 11.55 17.88 -11.61
C GLY A 325 12.33 16.56 -11.65
N ARG A 326 13.58 16.58 -11.24
CA ARG A 326 14.42 15.37 -11.17
C ARG A 326 14.01 14.48 -10.00
N THR A 327 14.24 13.17 -10.14
CA THR A 327 13.73 12.13 -9.23
C THR A 327 14.11 12.36 -7.77
N ASP A 328 15.41 12.44 -7.44
CA ASP A 328 15.87 12.53 -6.05
C ASP A 328 15.34 13.79 -5.33
N PRO A 329 15.51 15.04 -5.85
CA PRO A 329 15.09 16.25 -5.15
C PRO A 329 13.55 16.39 -5.01
N VAL A 330 12.80 15.82 -5.94
CA VAL A 330 11.33 15.74 -5.85
C VAL A 330 10.93 14.79 -4.75
N HIS A 331 11.48 13.58 -4.77
CA HIS A 331 11.14 12.53 -3.82
C HIS A 331 11.51 12.90 -2.38
N GLU A 332 12.67 13.48 -2.13
CA GLU A 332 13.07 13.96 -0.80
C GLU A 332 12.04 14.91 -0.18
N ARG A 333 11.52 15.86 -0.96
CA ARG A 333 10.52 16.84 -0.48
C ARG A 333 9.15 16.20 -0.21
N ILE A 334 8.76 15.28 -1.07
CA ILE A 334 7.50 14.52 -0.88
C ILE A 334 7.59 13.63 0.35
N ILE A 335 8.71 12.92 0.56
CA ILE A 335 8.92 12.10 1.75
C ILE A 335 8.91 12.96 3.01
N ALA A 336 9.58 14.11 3.00
CA ALA A 336 9.55 15.04 4.15
C ALA A 336 8.12 15.44 4.52
N LYS A 337 7.28 15.76 3.53
CA LYS A 337 5.87 16.10 3.76
C LYS A 337 5.01 14.91 4.16
N SER A 338 5.28 13.73 3.61
CA SER A 338 4.64 12.49 4.02
C SER A 338 4.96 12.15 5.48
N MET A 339 6.22 12.30 5.89
CA MET A 339 6.64 12.06 7.28
C MET A 339 5.97 13.05 8.26
N GLU A 340 5.80 14.32 7.88
CA GLU A 340 5.06 15.31 8.69
C GLU A 340 3.61 14.85 8.95
N GLN A 341 2.95 14.22 7.97
CA GLN A 341 1.59 13.71 8.12
C GLN A 341 1.52 12.43 8.95
N TYR A 342 2.43 11.49 8.75
CA TYR A 342 2.20 10.10 9.17
C TYR A 342 3.07 9.64 10.34
N VAL A 343 4.11 10.37 10.72
CA VAL A 343 4.99 9.98 11.82
C VAL A 343 4.38 10.27 13.17
N VAL A 344 4.39 9.26 14.04
CA VAL A 344 3.98 9.35 15.45
C VAL A 344 5.17 8.96 16.33
N PRO A 345 5.71 9.88 17.15
CA PRO A 345 6.78 9.56 18.09
C PRO A 345 6.32 8.56 19.16
N ILE A 346 7.07 7.50 19.37
CA ILE A 346 6.73 6.42 20.29
C ILE A 346 7.91 6.11 21.20
N GLU A 347 7.67 6.01 22.50
CA GLU A 347 8.65 5.51 23.48
C GLU A 347 8.41 4.03 23.80
N GLY A 348 9.47 3.23 23.69
CA GLY A 348 9.48 1.84 24.13
C GLY A 348 8.72 0.88 23.21
N GLN A 349 9.30 -0.30 23.03
CA GLN A 349 8.72 -1.42 22.29
C GLN A 349 7.63 -2.10 23.13
N CYS A 350 6.76 -2.87 22.48
CA CYS A 350 5.80 -3.75 23.15
C CYS A 350 6.18 -5.23 23.02
N ASP A 351 5.61 -6.07 23.88
CA ASP A 351 5.73 -7.53 23.83
C ASP A 351 4.62 -8.17 22.97
N ILE A 352 3.47 -7.48 22.91
CA ILE A 352 2.28 -7.92 22.16
C ILE A 352 1.81 -6.75 21.28
N LEU A 353 1.72 -6.98 19.97
CA LEU A 353 1.21 -6.01 19.00
C LEU A 353 -0.12 -6.48 18.43
N ILE A 354 -1.18 -5.71 18.62
CA ILE A 354 -2.50 -5.97 18.05
C ILE A 354 -2.64 -5.18 16.75
N CYS A 355 -2.89 -5.90 15.67
CA CYS A 355 -3.09 -5.38 14.32
C CYS A 355 -4.51 -5.73 13.82
N PRO A 356 -5.51 -4.87 14.00
CA PRO A 356 -6.78 -5.00 13.31
C PRO A 356 -6.56 -4.99 11.80
N VAL A 357 -7.22 -5.86 11.06
CA VAL A 357 -7.08 -5.95 9.61
C VAL A 357 -8.43 -5.72 8.94
N PRO A 358 -8.68 -4.50 8.41
CA PRO A 358 -9.86 -4.26 7.58
C PRO A 358 -9.72 -4.98 6.24
N ASP A 359 -10.84 -5.25 5.58
CA ASP A 359 -10.89 -5.99 4.32
C ASP A 359 -10.44 -5.14 3.12
N MET A 360 -9.30 -4.49 3.29
CA MET A 360 -8.65 -3.59 2.31
C MET A 360 -7.16 -3.89 2.20
N SER A 361 -6.68 -3.95 0.97
CA SER A 361 -5.25 -3.96 0.65
C SER A 361 -5.02 -3.33 -0.73
N PRO A 362 -3.78 -2.96 -1.08
CA PRO A 362 -3.46 -2.49 -2.43
C PRO A 362 -3.86 -3.50 -3.51
N TYR A 363 -3.90 -4.77 -3.16
CA TYR A 363 -4.11 -5.89 -4.09
C TYR A 363 -5.52 -6.48 -4.04
N SER A 364 -6.42 -5.91 -3.23
CA SER A 364 -7.83 -6.33 -3.14
C SER A 364 -8.83 -5.25 -3.57
N VAL A 365 -8.38 -4.23 -4.29
CA VAL A 365 -9.28 -3.17 -4.81
C VAL A 365 -10.32 -3.78 -5.74
N ASN A 366 -11.60 -3.55 -5.43
CA ASN A 366 -12.77 -4.15 -6.10
C ASN A 366 -12.80 -5.69 -6.07
N SER A 367 -12.15 -6.30 -5.09
CA SER A 367 -11.97 -7.75 -4.95
C SER A 367 -12.15 -8.21 -3.50
N THR A 368 -11.64 -9.39 -3.18
CA THR A 368 -11.69 -10.02 -1.85
C THR A 368 -10.29 -10.03 -1.23
N LEU A 369 -10.21 -9.72 0.06
CA LEU A 369 -8.97 -9.89 0.83
C LEU A 369 -8.78 -11.38 1.15
N ASN A 370 -8.04 -12.09 0.32
CA ASN A 370 -7.75 -13.51 0.51
C ASN A 370 -6.68 -13.72 1.62
N PRO A 371 -6.49 -14.98 2.11
CA PRO A 371 -5.55 -15.27 3.20
C PRO A 371 -4.12 -14.73 3.00
N LEU A 372 -3.58 -14.80 1.79
CA LEU A 372 -2.24 -14.27 1.49
C LEU A 372 -2.20 -12.75 1.65
N LEU A 373 -3.27 -12.06 1.29
CA LEU A 373 -3.37 -10.62 1.43
C LEU A 373 -3.62 -10.18 2.89
N VAL A 374 -4.29 -11.01 3.70
CA VAL A 374 -4.34 -10.79 5.16
C VAL A 374 -2.93 -10.81 5.75
N GLN A 375 -2.08 -11.77 5.34
CA GLN A 375 -0.67 -11.81 5.74
C GLN A 375 0.09 -10.55 5.30
N VAL A 376 -0.11 -10.12 4.05
CA VAL A 376 0.52 -8.91 3.51
C VAL A 376 0.16 -7.70 4.38
N MET A 377 -1.09 -7.58 4.79
CA MET A 377 -1.51 -6.46 5.66
C MET A 377 -0.92 -6.58 7.06
N ALA A 378 -0.99 -7.75 7.69
CA ALA A 378 -0.53 -7.91 9.07
C ALA A 378 1.00 -7.87 9.20
N LEU A 379 1.71 -8.75 8.47
CA LEU A 379 3.17 -8.91 8.58
C LEU A 379 3.96 -8.02 7.62
N GLY A 380 3.37 -7.67 6.48
CA GLY A 380 4.02 -6.84 5.47
C GLY A 380 3.84 -5.34 5.70
N TYR A 381 2.61 -4.88 5.98
CA TYR A 381 2.33 -3.45 6.17
C TYR A 381 2.28 -3.05 7.64
N HIS A 382 1.38 -3.60 8.45
CA HIS A 382 1.18 -3.14 9.84
C HIS A 382 2.42 -3.36 10.69
N PHE A 383 3.05 -4.54 10.58
CA PHE A 383 4.31 -4.79 11.28
C PHE A 383 5.39 -3.76 10.93
N ASN A 384 5.46 -3.32 9.66
CA ASN A 384 6.46 -2.38 9.16
C ASN A 384 6.09 -0.89 9.33
N MET A 385 4.97 -0.56 10.01
CA MET A 385 4.61 0.84 10.31
C MET A 385 5.51 1.44 11.38
N TYR A 386 6.82 1.40 11.15
CA TYR A 386 7.82 2.02 12.02
C TYR A 386 9.03 2.52 11.23
N ARG A 387 9.79 3.43 11.84
CA ARG A 387 11.16 3.74 11.47
C ARG A 387 12.08 3.63 12.70
N GLY A 388 13.37 3.42 12.47
CA GLY A 388 14.33 3.12 13.52
C GLY A 388 14.18 1.67 14.01
N LYS A 389 13.58 1.45 15.17
CA LYS A 389 13.38 0.12 15.77
C LYS A 389 11.95 -0.38 15.56
N PRO A 390 11.75 -1.71 15.38
CA PRO A 390 10.40 -2.28 15.35
C PRO A 390 9.60 -1.94 16.61
N LEU A 391 8.30 -1.68 16.45
CA LEU A 391 7.41 -1.44 17.59
C LEU A 391 7.27 -2.68 18.48
N LEU A 392 7.23 -3.87 17.89
CA LEU A 392 7.23 -5.15 18.59
C LEU A 392 8.65 -5.60 18.89
N LYS A 393 8.92 -6.05 20.11
CA LYS A 393 10.19 -6.71 20.49
C LYS A 393 10.40 -7.97 19.65
N LYS A 394 11.65 -8.30 19.35
CA LYS A 394 11.97 -9.56 18.66
C LYS A 394 11.51 -10.76 19.49
N GLY A 395 10.82 -11.70 18.86
CA GLY A 395 10.20 -12.85 19.52
C GLY A 395 8.87 -12.51 20.21
N GLY A 396 8.39 -11.27 20.10
CA GLY A 396 7.09 -10.86 20.59
C GLY A 396 5.93 -11.50 19.82
N THR A 397 4.71 -11.30 20.30
CA THR A 397 3.49 -11.87 19.69
C THR A 397 2.74 -10.82 18.90
N LEU A 398 2.43 -11.12 17.63
CA LEU A 398 1.53 -10.33 16.81
C LEU A 398 0.14 -10.96 16.82
N ILE A 399 -0.88 -10.21 17.22
CA ILE A 399 -2.28 -10.59 17.13
C ILE A 399 -2.87 -9.85 15.92
N LEU A 400 -3.25 -10.57 14.87
CA LEU A 400 -4.07 -10.02 13.81
C LEU A 400 -5.55 -10.27 14.13
N HIS A 401 -6.40 -9.25 13.94
CA HIS A 401 -7.84 -9.40 14.13
C HIS A 401 -8.55 -9.42 12.77
N HIS A 402 -8.99 -10.60 12.35
CA HIS A 402 -9.63 -10.81 11.04
C HIS A 402 -10.39 -12.15 11.02
N PRO A 403 -11.55 -12.26 10.33
CA PRO A 403 -12.27 -13.52 10.20
C PRO A 403 -11.53 -14.61 9.43
N CYS A 404 -10.43 -14.29 8.75
CA CYS A 404 -9.58 -15.23 8.00
C CYS A 404 -10.41 -16.16 7.11
N THR A 405 -11.26 -15.57 6.28
CA THR A 405 -12.11 -16.32 5.35
C THR A 405 -11.27 -17.02 4.29
N ASP A 406 -11.70 -18.22 3.90
CA ASP A 406 -11.08 -18.97 2.77
C ASP A 406 -11.74 -18.55 1.45
N GLU A 407 -11.73 -17.26 1.18
CA GLU A 407 -12.35 -16.67 -0.02
C GLU A 407 -11.28 -16.09 -0.94
N PHE A 408 -11.39 -16.40 -2.23
CA PHE A 408 -10.53 -15.89 -3.29
C PHE A 408 -11.36 -15.33 -4.45
N ASP A 409 -10.88 -14.28 -5.06
CA ASP A 409 -11.40 -13.81 -6.34
C ASP A 409 -10.81 -14.65 -7.48
N HIS A 410 -11.65 -15.45 -8.11
CA HIS A 410 -11.23 -16.38 -9.17
C HIS A 410 -10.78 -15.67 -10.46
N ASN A 411 -11.20 -14.43 -10.68
CA ASN A 411 -10.82 -13.66 -11.86
C ASN A 411 -9.49 -12.93 -11.65
N PHE A 412 -9.33 -12.30 -10.48
CA PHE A 412 -8.14 -11.47 -10.21
C PHE A 412 -6.99 -12.26 -9.58
N HIS A 413 -7.30 -13.31 -8.79
CA HIS A 413 -6.32 -14.05 -7.99
C HIS A 413 -6.21 -15.57 -8.30
N PRO A 414 -6.28 -16.04 -9.57
CA PRO A 414 -6.26 -17.47 -9.87
C PRO A 414 -4.99 -18.18 -9.38
N SER A 415 -3.81 -17.59 -9.55
CA SER A 415 -2.54 -18.16 -9.09
C SER A 415 -2.40 -18.20 -7.56
N TYR A 416 -3.11 -17.31 -6.83
CA TYR A 416 -3.13 -17.32 -5.37
C TYR A 416 -3.85 -18.56 -4.81
N ILE A 417 -4.91 -19.00 -5.48
CA ILE A 417 -5.67 -20.19 -5.10
C ILE A 417 -4.75 -21.43 -5.16
N GLU A 418 -4.00 -21.56 -6.24
CA GLU A 418 -3.06 -22.67 -6.38
C GLU A 418 -1.88 -22.55 -5.42
N PHE A 419 -1.33 -21.37 -5.23
CA PHE A 419 -0.28 -21.11 -4.24
C PHE A 419 -0.73 -21.53 -2.83
N PHE A 420 -1.90 -21.11 -2.39
CA PHE A 420 -2.45 -21.43 -1.09
C PHE A 420 -2.71 -22.92 -0.92
N ASN A 421 -3.43 -23.54 -1.87
CA ASN A 421 -3.88 -24.93 -1.73
C ASN A 421 -2.81 -25.98 -2.05
N ARG A 422 -1.88 -25.69 -2.96
CA ARG A 422 -0.84 -26.65 -3.40
C ARG A 422 0.50 -26.43 -2.71
N LEU A 423 0.96 -25.16 -2.62
CA LEU A 423 2.34 -24.90 -2.22
C LEU A 423 2.50 -24.74 -0.70
N LEU A 424 1.60 -24.03 -0.03
CA LEU A 424 1.71 -23.79 1.43
C LEU A 424 1.64 -25.08 2.26
N PRO A 425 0.85 -26.13 1.91
CA PRO A 425 0.93 -27.41 2.60
C PRO A 425 2.30 -28.09 2.48
N GLU A 426 3.03 -27.86 1.39
CA GLU A 426 4.34 -28.45 1.17
C GLU A 426 5.45 -27.69 1.89
N SER A 427 5.44 -26.36 1.80
CA SER A 427 6.44 -25.50 2.43
C SER A 427 5.92 -24.09 2.68
N ARG A 428 6.33 -23.49 3.80
CA ARG A 428 6.19 -22.07 4.10
C ARG A 428 7.51 -21.29 3.99
N ASP A 429 8.62 -21.99 3.73
CA ASP A 429 9.91 -21.34 3.54
C ASP A 429 9.95 -20.63 2.19
N ALA A 430 10.13 -19.31 2.24
CA ALA A 430 10.10 -18.45 1.07
C ALA A 430 11.20 -18.78 0.04
N ASN A 431 12.38 -19.26 0.48
CA ASN A 431 13.44 -19.68 -0.45
C ASN A 431 13.08 -20.98 -1.15
N VAL A 432 12.51 -21.97 -0.42
CA VAL A 432 12.04 -23.22 -1.01
C VAL A 432 10.96 -22.93 -2.06
N LEU A 433 9.99 -22.07 -1.73
CA LEU A 433 8.91 -21.68 -2.64
C LEU A 433 9.47 -20.98 -3.88
N ARG A 434 10.39 -20.02 -3.71
CA ARG A 434 11.06 -19.32 -4.81
C ARG A 434 11.78 -20.30 -5.74
N ASP A 435 12.67 -21.09 -5.16
CA ASP A 435 13.60 -21.90 -5.94
C ASP A 435 12.90 -23.04 -6.68
N LYS A 436 11.78 -23.55 -6.13
CA LYS A 436 11.07 -24.69 -6.68
C LYS A 436 9.91 -24.32 -7.61
N TYR A 437 9.21 -23.21 -7.35
CA TYR A 437 7.91 -22.94 -7.98
C TYR A 437 7.75 -21.57 -8.63
N GLU A 438 8.50 -20.54 -8.21
CA GLU A 438 8.25 -19.16 -8.68
C GLU A 438 8.30 -19.05 -10.21
N GLN A 439 9.31 -19.67 -10.85
CA GLN A 439 9.44 -19.65 -12.31
C GLN A 439 8.39 -20.51 -13.01
N GLU A 440 7.95 -21.62 -12.41
CA GLU A 440 6.85 -22.42 -12.93
C GLU A 440 5.59 -21.56 -13.08
N PHE A 441 5.25 -20.81 -12.04
CA PHE A 441 4.09 -19.93 -12.04
C PHE A 441 4.25 -18.73 -12.97
N ALA A 442 5.43 -18.10 -12.97
CA ALA A 442 5.72 -16.97 -13.85
C ALA A 442 5.59 -17.33 -15.33
N ASN A 443 6.07 -18.52 -15.71
CA ASN A 443 6.08 -18.98 -17.10
C ASN A 443 4.85 -19.84 -17.48
N ASN A 444 3.87 -19.98 -16.57
CA ASN A 444 2.66 -20.75 -16.87
C ASN A 444 1.81 -20.03 -17.94
N PRO A 445 1.61 -20.66 -19.14
CA PRO A 445 0.91 -19.99 -20.23
C PRO A 445 -0.51 -19.52 -19.88
N SER A 446 -1.21 -20.28 -19.01
CA SER A 446 -2.56 -19.93 -18.59
C SER A 446 -2.55 -18.67 -17.70
N TYR A 447 -1.60 -18.56 -16.77
CA TYR A 447 -1.48 -17.37 -15.92
C TYR A 447 -1.01 -16.15 -16.72
N VAL A 448 -0.08 -16.33 -17.67
CA VAL A 448 0.34 -15.27 -18.58
C VAL A 448 -0.85 -14.75 -19.40
N GLU A 449 -1.67 -15.64 -19.94
CA GLU A 449 -2.87 -15.25 -20.71
C GLU A 449 -3.91 -14.54 -19.84
N MET A 450 -4.16 -15.04 -18.61
CA MET A 450 -5.07 -14.41 -17.66
C MET A 450 -4.58 -13.03 -17.22
N TYR A 451 -3.27 -12.83 -17.04
CA TYR A 451 -2.67 -11.53 -16.78
C TYR A 451 -2.80 -10.60 -17.96
N ARG A 452 -2.44 -11.05 -19.15
CA ARG A 452 -2.44 -10.20 -20.35
C ARG A 452 -3.84 -9.78 -20.80
N ARG A 453 -4.84 -10.65 -20.66
CA ARG A 453 -6.19 -10.46 -21.22
C ARG A 453 -7.35 -10.57 -20.24
N GLY A 454 -7.13 -11.17 -19.06
CA GLY A 454 -8.17 -11.47 -18.09
C GLY A 454 -8.20 -10.56 -16.86
N ASN A 455 -7.39 -9.53 -16.76
CA ASN A 455 -7.21 -8.68 -15.58
C ASN A 455 -6.78 -9.44 -14.30
N ALA A 456 -6.17 -10.62 -14.41
CA ALA A 456 -5.61 -11.32 -13.27
C ALA A 456 -4.25 -10.71 -12.88
N TYR A 457 -3.88 -10.86 -11.61
CA TYR A 457 -2.50 -10.64 -11.19
C TYR A 457 -1.58 -11.64 -11.89
N HIS A 458 -0.33 -11.23 -12.14
CA HIS A 458 0.67 -12.10 -12.75
C HIS A 458 0.85 -13.41 -11.97
N GLY A 459 1.21 -14.51 -12.67
CA GLY A 459 1.35 -15.84 -12.06
C GLY A 459 2.29 -15.89 -10.85
N SER A 460 3.38 -15.13 -10.89
CA SER A 460 4.34 -15.04 -9.77
C SER A 460 3.91 -14.11 -8.63
N HIS A 461 2.85 -13.32 -8.79
CA HIS A 461 2.49 -12.30 -7.80
C HIS A 461 2.22 -12.85 -6.38
N PRO A 462 1.59 -14.03 -6.16
CA PRO A 462 1.43 -14.59 -4.81
C PRO A 462 2.75 -14.88 -4.11
N PHE A 463 3.84 -15.18 -4.84
CA PHE A 463 5.17 -15.35 -4.26
C PHE A 463 5.69 -14.05 -3.66
N PHE A 464 5.59 -12.94 -4.40
CA PHE A 464 5.99 -11.63 -3.89
C PHE A 464 5.16 -11.22 -2.68
N MET A 465 3.86 -11.54 -2.68
CA MET A 465 3.01 -11.30 -1.51
C MET A 465 3.41 -12.16 -0.32
N TRP A 466 3.84 -13.39 -0.54
CA TRP A 466 4.39 -14.24 0.51
C TRP A 466 5.71 -13.67 1.06
N TYR A 467 6.62 -13.25 0.17
CA TYR A 467 7.89 -12.65 0.57
C TYR A 467 7.71 -11.35 1.34
N TRP A 468 6.67 -10.58 1.01
CA TRP A 468 6.36 -9.32 1.67
C TRP A 468 6.17 -9.46 3.19
N GLY A 469 5.74 -10.61 3.68
CA GLY A 469 5.63 -10.94 5.09
C GLY A 469 6.91 -11.44 5.74
N GLU A 470 8.02 -11.67 5.00
CA GLU A 470 9.23 -12.31 5.54
C GLU A 470 9.95 -11.47 6.59
N ASN A 471 9.96 -10.15 6.44
CA ASN A 471 10.53 -9.25 7.45
C ASN A 471 9.81 -9.45 8.80
N GLY A 472 8.49 -9.39 8.82
CA GLY A 472 7.68 -9.65 10.02
C GLY A 472 7.83 -11.09 10.51
N ARG A 473 7.75 -12.08 9.61
CA ARG A 473 7.80 -13.51 9.97
C ARG A 473 9.08 -13.92 10.68
N GLN A 474 10.23 -13.38 10.28
CA GLN A 474 11.50 -13.69 10.98
C GLN A 474 11.68 -12.90 12.29
N HIS A 475 10.85 -11.89 12.55
CA HIS A 475 10.93 -11.06 13.75
C HIS A 475 9.98 -11.54 14.85
N VAL A 476 8.75 -11.90 14.52
CA VAL A 476 7.72 -12.32 15.47
C VAL A 476 7.97 -13.73 15.99
N GLY A 477 7.67 -13.97 17.26
CA GLY A 477 7.71 -15.31 17.86
C GLY A 477 6.44 -16.10 17.59
N HIS A 478 5.28 -15.43 17.68
CA HIS A 478 3.95 -16.00 17.51
C HIS A 478 3.05 -15.08 16.71
N VAL A 479 2.22 -15.65 15.87
CA VAL A 479 1.13 -14.96 15.18
C VAL A 479 -0.19 -15.59 15.58
N ILE A 480 -1.11 -14.82 16.15
CA ILE A 480 -2.43 -15.29 16.58
C ILE A 480 -3.51 -14.59 15.75
N ALA A 481 -4.34 -15.38 15.07
CA ALA A 481 -5.50 -14.88 14.33
C ALA A 481 -6.73 -14.86 15.27
N ALA A 482 -7.08 -13.66 15.76
CA ALA A 482 -8.25 -13.44 16.61
C ALA A 482 -9.50 -13.28 15.75
N GLY A 483 -10.57 -13.98 16.12
CA GLY A 483 -11.87 -13.93 15.42
C GLY A 483 -11.90 -14.72 14.09
N ALA A 484 -10.93 -15.59 13.83
CA ALA A 484 -10.91 -16.44 12.66
C ALA A 484 -12.12 -17.41 12.66
N GLU A 485 -12.90 -17.43 11.57
CA GLU A 485 -14.14 -18.21 11.44
C GLU A 485 -13.89 -19.73 11.55
N ASN A 486 -12.71 -20.19 11.13
CA ASN A 486 -12.33 -21.60 11.19
C ASN A 486 -10.83 -21.73 11.46
N ALA A 487 -10.38 -22.98 11.70
CA ALA A 487 -8.97 -23.27 11.97
C ALA A 487 -8.15 -23.50 10.69
N HIS A 488 -8.78 -23.66 9.52
CA HIS A 488 -8.11 -24.06 8.28
C HIS A 488 -7.12 -22.98 7.83
N VAL A 489 -7.59 -21.74 7.64
CA VAL A 489 -6.73 -20.65 7.16
C VAL A 489 -5.57 -20.36 8.12
N PRO A 490 -5.79 -20.16 9.44
CA PRO A 490 -4.67 -20.00 10.38
C PRO A 490 -3.65 -21.15 10.29
N ALA A 491 -4.10 -22.40 10.26
CA ALA A 491 -3.21 -23.56 10.16
C ALA A 491 -2.38 -23.56 8.87
N MET A 492 -3.01 -23.25 7.72
CA MET A 492 -2.33 -23.11 6.42
C MET A 492 -1.25 -22.02 6.45
N MET A 493 -1.56 -20.89 7.07
CA MET A 493 -0.66 -19.75 7.17
C MET A 493 0.41 -19.92 8.26
N GLY A 494 0.31 -20.93 9.12
CA GLY A 494 1.22 -21.16 10.24
C GLY A 494 0.93 -20.25 11.43
N TRP A 495 -0.33 -19.85 11.61
CA TRP A 495 -0.80 -19.04 12.71
C TRP A 495 -1.59 -19.85 13.72
N GLU A 496 -1.66 -19.35 14.94
CA GLU A 496 -2.55 -19.86 15.97
C GLU A 496 -3.92 -19.20 15.83
N ARG A 497 -4.99 -19.91 16.24
CA ARG A 497 -6.36 -19.40 16.19
C ARG A 497 -6.84 -19.06 17.59
N ALA A 498 -7.51 -17.93 17.73
CA ALA A 498 -8.32 -17.57 18.90
C ALA A 498 -9.72 -17.17 18.46
N ASP A 499 -10.73 -17.51 19.28
CA ASP A 499 -12.12 -17.21 18.96
C ASP A 499 -12.45 -15.71 19.00
N ASN A 500 -11.70 -14.95 19.82
CA ASN A 500 -11.88 -13.51 20.00
C ASN A 500 -10.59 -12.84 20.49
N LEU A 501 -10.59 -11.52 20.59
CA LEU A 501 -9.43 -10.75 21.02
C LEU A 501 -9.03 -11.04 22.48
N THR A 502 -9.98 -11.25 23.37
CA THR A 502 -9.72 -11.56 24.80
C THR A 502 -8.92 -12.87 24.92
N GLU A 503 -9.33 -13.91 24.20
CA GLU A 503 -8.62 -15.19 24.17
C GLU A 503 -7.22 -15.02 23.54
N ALA A 504 -7.13 -14.31 22.42
CA ALA A 504 -5.85 -14.05 21.76
C ALA A 504 -4.85 -13.34 22.68
N ILE A 505 -5.31 -12.34 23.46
CA ILE A 505 -4.48 -11.66 24.47
C ILE A 505 -4.07 -12.62 25.58
N ALA A 506 -4.96 -13.49 26.04
CA ALA A 506 -4.65 -14.50 27.06
C ALA A 506 -3.58 -15.49 26.56
N MET A 507 -3.71 -15.97 25.33
CA MET A 507 -2.70 -16.81 24.67
C MET A 507 -1.36 -16.09 24.54
N ALA A 508 -1.36 -14.85 24.02
CA ALA A 508 -0.15 -14.05 23.88
C ALA A 508 0.56 -13.83 25.23
N ARG A 509 -0.19 -13.57 26.31
CA ARG A 509 0.37 -13.45 27.67
C ARG A 509 0.95 -14.75 28.21
N SER A 510 0.50 -15.91 27.74
CA SER A 510 1.12 -17.19 28.12
C SER A 510 2.54 -17.33 27.56
N TYR A 511 2.83 -16.69 26.42
CA TYR A 511 4.16 -16.66 25.81
C TYR A 511 5.03 -15.51 26.33
N GLN A 512 4.45 -14.31 26.45
CA GLN A 512 5.18 -13.07 26.75
C GLN A 512 5.20 -12.70 28.25
N GLY A 513 4.43 -13.42 29.08
CA GLY A 513 4.28 -13.15 30.50
C GLY A 513 3.08 -12.26 30.84
N ARG A 514 2.62 -12.35 32.10
CA ARG A 514 1.39 -11.65 32.57
C ARG A 514 1.51 -10.12 32.55
N SER A 515 2.74 -9.60 32.69
CA SER A 515 3.04 -8.16 32.69
C SER A 515 3.45 -7.64 31.31
N ALA A 516 3.24 -8.43 30.25
CA ALA A 516 3.58 -8.06 28.87
C ALA A 516 2.96 -6.71 28.47
N GLU A 517 3.78 -5.85 27.89
CA GLU A 517 3.34 -4.56 27.34
C GLU A 517 2.59 -4.78 26.02
N ILE A 518 1.36 -4.27 25.95
CA ILE A 518 0.46 -4.42 24.80
C ILE A 518 0.36 -3.10 24.07
N THR A 519 0.47 -3.15 22.74
CA THR A 519 0.16 -2.01 21.87
C THR A 519 -0.84 -2.44 20.80
N MET A 520 -1.81 -1.59 20.52
CA MET A 520 -2.74 -1.73 19.40
C MET A 520 -2.55 -0.57 18.42
N LEU A 521 -2.45 -0.88 17.14
CA LEU A 521 -2.54 0.10 16.08
C LEU A 521 -4.03 0.32 15.77
N HIS A 522 -4.54 1.54 15.97
CA HIS A 522 -5.94 1.84 15.69
C HIS A 522 -6.16 1.92 14.17
N GLN A 523 -7.26 1.35 13.68
CA GLN A 523 -7.59 1.33 12.26
C GLN A 523 -8.52 2.51 11.87
N PRO A 524 -8.37 3.03 10.64
CA PRO A 524 -7.40 2.65 9.60
C PRO A 524 -6.00 3.11 9.96
N VAL A 525 -5.02 2.20 9.83
CA VAL A 525 -3.65 2.51 10.22
C VAL A 525 -2.90 3.15 9.08
N ILE A 526 -2.59 4.44 9.24
CA ILE A 526 -1.37 4.99 8.69
C ILE A 526 -0.74 5.87 9.76
N ALA A 527 -0.03 5.21 10.65
CA ALA A 527 0.81 5.83 11.66
C ALA A 527 2.19 5.17 11.57
N ILE A 528 3.20 5.92 11.19
CA ILE A 528 4.58 5.44 11.16
C ILE A 528 5.17 5.73 12.55
N CYS A 529 5.33 4.68 13.34
CA CYS A 529 5.86 4.78 14.69
C CYS A 529 7.35 5.12 14.64
N ASP A 530 7.71 6.31 15.09
CA ASP A 530 9.10 6.73 15.21
C ASP A 530 9.67 6.27 16.56
N MET A 531 10.57 5.30 16.49
CA MET A 531 11.17 4.62 17.65
C MET A 531 12.63 5.07 17.79
N GLU A 532 12.86 6.31 18.21
CA GLU A 532 14.20 6.81 18.55
C GLU A 532 14.84 6.13 19.76
#